data_56046021306573c18308a2f8d18732fd
#
_entry.id   56046021306573c18308a2f8d18732fd
#
_cell.length_a   1.000
_cell.length_b   1.000
_cell.length_c   1.000
_cell.angle_alpha   90.00
_cell.angle_beta   90.00
_cell.angle_gamma   90.00
#
_symmetry.space_group_name_H-M   'P 1'
#
loop_
_entity.id
_entity.type
_entity.pdbx_description
1 polymer ?
#
loop_
_entity_poly.entity_id
_entity_poly.type
_entity_poly.pdbx_seq_one_letter_code
_entity_poly.pdbx_strand_id
1 'polypeptide(L)'
;MYPVLLRYIILPVAEKALHLPIQRHFSQLLESQWWQIEDLRKLQRTKLAETLIHARNRIPYFREVLHGVNESRIQAEPEAVYAELPYLTKEIIRENFPRRIVAEDIPLSKCKMTSTAGSTGKPLSYAVSPDGYAAYWAHHLRAFQAAGYSLGEKIVYLASLRELTGARRIRDFLIRQKQFDAYQTSDKLFELYVERIRKYRPRILRGYPEILFLLADLVDRKGVKDIRPHSVITNSNKLYDFQRKYIEKVFQAPVFDYYSCPESGAFAFECEKHEGYHLALEHGLVELADATWKPMSKGTGAVVSTNFENSAMGFVKYVTGDFATTTGRMCSCGRGLPLIDSLEGRSHSLVVTRDGRYIHGTLFEGPFLHTETFKDLGQWVDRIQFVQESEDLLVIRIVKERELNQKGLDQTVAEVKKLLGSGMAVEVQFVETIDKPFSGKRQLVVSKVLPERMEERLKSLGG
;
A
#
# COMPACT_ATOMS: atom_id res chain seq x y z
N MET A 1 4.61 -26.90 17.07
CA MET A 1 5.50 -27.74 16.24
C MET A 1 5.70 -27.21 14.83
N TYR A 2 4.66 -26.98 14.00
CA TYR A 2 4.82 -26.49 12.60
C TYR A 2 5.57 -25.15 12.45
N PRO A 3 5.33 -24.09 13.24
CA PRO A 3 6.09 -22.83 13.13
C PRO A 3 7.60 -23.03 13.33
N VAL A 4 8.00 -23.94 14.23
CA VAL A 4 9.41 -24.27 14.46
C VAL A 4 10.01 -24.99 13.25
N LEU A 5 9.29 -25.98 12.70
CA LEU A 5 9.69 -26.69 11.47
C LEU A 5 9.84 -25.72 10.29
N LEU A 6 8.87 -24.84 10.11
CA LEU A 6 8.92 -23.84 9.03
C LEU A 6 10.11 -22.90 9.19
N ARG A 7 10.33 -22.37 10.38
CA ARG A 7 11.39 -21.37 10.64
C ARG A 7 12.79 -21.95 10.52
N TYR A 8 13.03 -23.15 11.06
CA TYR A 8 14.38 -23.69 11.21
C TYR A 8 14.77 -24.72 10.15
N ILE A 9 13.83 -25.25 9.37
CA ILE A 9 14.10 -26.25 8.34
C ILE A 9 13.60 -25.80 6.96
N ILE A 10 12.29 -25.58 6.82
CA ILE A 10 11.69 -25.34 5.50
C ILE A 10 12.17 -24.03 4.90
N LEU A 11 12.10 -22.94 5.68
CA LEU A 11 12.46 -21.60 5.19
C LEU A 11 13.95 -21.49 4.84
N PRO A 12 14.92 -21.97 5.66
CA PRO A 12 16.33 -21.93 5.27
C PRO A 12 16.62 -22.67 3.96
N VAL A 13 15.98 -23.83 3.76
CA VAL A 13 16.13 -24.60 2.51
C VAL A 13 15.55 -23.83 1.33
N ALA A 14 14.35 -23.25 1.49
CA ALA A 14 13.71 -22.46 0.45
C ALA A 14 14.49 -21.17 0.12
N GLU A 15 15.03 -20.48 1.11
CA GLU A 15 15.85 -19.28 0.93
C GLU A 15 17.14 -19.57 0.16
N LYS A 16 17.80 -20.69 0.50
CA LYS A 16 19.01 -21.14 -0.22
C LYS A 16 18.69 -21.49 -1.68
N ALA A 17 17.59 -22.21 -1.90
CA ALA A 17 17.18 -22.62 -3.26
C ALA A 17 16.72 -21.44 -4.11
N LEU A 18 16.10 -20.41 -3.52
CA LEU A 18 15.57 -19.24 -4.22
C LEU A 18 16.51 -18.04 -4.17
N HIS A 19 17.64 -18.11 -3.50
CA HIS A 19 18.56 -17.01 -3.23
C HIS A 19 17.88 -15.77 -2.61
N LEU A 20 16.97 -15.99 -1.64
CA LEU A 20 16.19 -14.95 -0.97
C LEU A 20 16.47 -14.95 0.55
N PRO A 21 17.45 -14.18 1.06
CA PRO A 21 17.87 -14.22 2.47
C PRO A 21 16.91 -13.48 3.40
N ILE A 22 15.64 -13.87 3.45
CA ILE A 22 14.59 -13.18 4.23
C ILE A 22 14.90 -13.25 5.73
N GLN A 23 15.35 -14.41 6.24
CA GLN A 23 15.63 -14.59 7.67
C GLN A 23 16.79 -13.71 8.14
N ARG A 24 17.82 -13.54 7.30
CA ARG A 24 18.94 -12.64 7.60
C ARG A 24 18.45 -11.22 7.83
N HIS A 25 17.70 -10.66 6.87
CA HIS A 25 17.12 -9.33 7.00
C HIS A 25 16.17 -9.25 8.19
N PHE A 26 15.32 -10.24 8.36
CA PHE A 26 14.35 -10.26 9.46
C PHE A 26 15.01 -10.26 10.83
N SER A 27 16.07 -11.05 11.03
CA SER A 27 16.81 -11.10 12.29
C SER A 27 17.47 -9.75 12.59
N GLN A 28 18.08 -9.11 11.59
CA GLN A 28 18.65 -7.77 11.72
C GLN A 28 17.58 -6.73 12.11
N LEU A 29 16.40 -6.77 11.50
CA LEU A 29 15.30 -5.86 11.82
C LEU A 29 14.72 -6.06 13.22
N LEU A 30 14.71 -7.29 13.72
CA LEU A 30 14.27 -7.59 15.09
C LEU A 30 15.23 -7.04 16.14
N GLU A 31 16.49 -6.93 15.81
CA GLU A 31 17.52 -6.34 16.67
C GLU A 31 17.52 -4.82 16.54
N SER A 32 17.67 -4.29 15.32
CA SER A 32 17.86 -2.86 15.06
C SER A 32 16.66 -1.99 15.50
N GLN A 33 15.44 -2.51 15.51
CA GLN A 33 14.27 -1.75 15.99
C GLN A 33 14.40 -1.26 17.44
N TRP A 34 15.32 -1.86 18.25
CA TRP A 34 15.58 -1.51 19.64
C TRP A 34 16.86 -0.66 19.83
N TRP A 35 17.57 -0.36 18.74
CA TRP A 35 18.74 0.51 18.81
C TRP A 35 18.33 1.94 19.14
N GLN A 36 19.30 2.72 19.70
CA GLN A 36 19.09 4.14 19.90
C GLN A 36 18.96 4.85 18.55
N ILE A 37 18.20 5.94 18.53
CA ILE A 37 17.94 6.68 17.29
C ILE A 37 19.21 7.16 16.60
N GLU A 38 20.26 7.49 17.39
CA GLU A 38 21.56 7.91 16.90
C GLU A 38 22.24 6.82 16.08
N ASP A 39 22.16 5.56 16.51
CA ASP A 39 22.76 4.43 15.80
C ASP A 39 21.96 4.07 14.54
N LEU A 40 20.64 4.17 14.59
CA LEU A 40 19.78 4.04 13.42
C LEU A 40 20.06 5.13 12.38
N ARG A 41 20.31 6.37 12.80
CA ARG A 41 20.70 7.47 11.91
C ARG A 41 22.10 7.27 11.30
N LYS A 42 23.05 6.75 12.06
CA LYS A 42 24.36 6.37 11.50
C LYS A 42 24.23 5.29 10.44
N LEU A 43 23.43 4.25 10.72
CA LEU A 43 23.11 3.20 9.73
C LEU A 43 22.46 3.81 8.48
N GLN A 44 21.48 4.69 8.66
CA GLN A 44 20.79 5.36 7.55
C GLN A 44 21.72 6.21 6.71
N ARG A 45 22.62 6.97 7.36
CA ARG A 45 23.66 7.76 6.68
C ARG A 45 24.60 6.88 5.84
N THR A 46 25.06 5.77 6.39
CA THR A 46 25.90 4.81 5.68
C THR A 46 25.20 4.24 4.46
N LYS A 47 23.95 3.76 4.63
CA LYS A 47 23.14 3.23 3.53
C LYS A 47 22.83 4.29 2.47
N LEU A 48 22.61 5.55 2.87
CA LEU A 48 22.43 6.65 1.93
C LEU A 48 23.68 6.85 1.06
N ALA A 49 24.86 6.90 1.66
CA ALA A 49 26.12 7.03 0.92
C ALA A 49 26.32 5.86 -0.06
N GLU A 50 26.11 4.62 0.39
CA GLU A 50 26.21 3.42 -0.45
C GLU A 50 25.22 3.46 -1.63
N THR A 51 23.97 3.88 -1.37
CA THR A 51 22.92 3.99 -2.39
C THR A 51 23.26 5.06 -3.43
N LEU A 52 23.77 6.22 -3.02
CA LEU A 52 24.18 7.28 -3.94
C LEU A 52 25.40 6.88 -4.78
N ILE A 53 26.37 6.20 -4.19
CA ILE A 53 27.53 5.67 -4.91
C ILE A 53 27.09 4.60 -5.92
N HIS A 54 26.22 3.67 -5.51
CA HIS A 54 25.67 2.66 -6.43
C HIS A 54 24.89 3.31 -7.57
N ALA A 55 24.00 4.25 -7.26
CA ALA A 55 23.22 4.97 -8.26
C ALA A 55 24.10 5.68 -9.28
N ARG A 56 25.12 6.43 -8.80
CA ARG A 56 26.10 7.13 -9.64
C ARG A 56 26.87 6.18 -10.57
N ASN A 57 27.29 5.05 -10.04
CA ASN A 57 28.20 4.15 -10.75
C ASN A 57 27.47 3.17 -11.69
N ARG A 58 26.25 2.79 -11.38
CA ARG A 58 25.53 1.66 -12.03
C ARG A 58 24.26 2.07 -12.78
N ILE A 59 23.70 3.24 -12.52
CA ILE A 59 22.43 3.66 -13.10
C ILE A 59 22.66 4.86 -14.03
N PRO A 60 22.49 4.72 -15.35
CA PRO A 60 22.81 5.78 -16.31
C PRO A 60 22.15 7.12 -16.02
N TYR A 61 20.89 7.15 -15.61
CA TYR A 61 20.19 8.37 -15.23
C TYR A 61 20.90 9.11 -14.07
N PHE A 62 21.26 8.39 -13.02
CA PHE A 62 21.92 9.01 -11.86
C PHE A 62 23.40 9.31 -12.12
N ARG A 63 24.05 8.63 -13.06
CA ARG A 63 25.40 8.98 -13.51
C ARG A 63 25.42 10.40 -14.12
N GLU A 64 24.36 10.77 -14.84
CA GLU A 64 24.21 12.13 -15.38
C GLU A 64 23.85 13.14 -14.29
N VAL A 65 22.86 12.81 -13.44
CA VAL A 65 22.42 13.67 -12.35
C VAL A 65 23.55 13.98 -11.35
N LEU A 66 24.40 12.99 -11.07
CA LEU A 66 25.56 13.11 -10.17
C LEU A 66 26.86 13.40 -10.91
N HIS A 67 26.78 13.91 -12.15
CA HIS A 67 27.96 14.30 -12.89
C HIS A 67 28.77 15.36 -12.13
N GLY A 68 30.08 15.14 -11.99
CA GLY A 68 30.96 16.03 -11.24
C GLY A 68 30.98 15.81 -9.71
N VAL A 69 30.11 14.99 -9.15
CA VAL A 69 30.15 14.58 -7.75
C VAL A 69 31.02 13.34 -7.61
N ASN A 70 32.12 13.39 -6.86
CA ASN A 70 33.01 12.25 -6.63
C ASN A 70 32.53 11.41 -5.41
N GLU A 71 32.99 10.16 -5.34
CA GLU A 71 32.62 9.24 -4.26
C GLU A 71 33.08 9.72 -2.88
N SER A 72 34.26 10.36 -2.81
CA SER A 72 34.76 10.88 -1.54
C SER A 72 33.83 11.96 -0.96
N ARG A 73 33.24 12.83 -1.81
CA ARG A 73 32.26 13.80 -1.37
C ARG A 73 30.95 13.09 -0.90
N ILE A 74 30.49 12.07 -1.64
CA ILE A 74 29.30 11.30 -1.24
C ILE A 74 29.52 10.63 0.14
N GLN A 75 30.71 10.06 0.38
CA GLN A 75 31.03 9.43 1.65
C GLN A 75 31.13 10.44 2.81
N ALA A 76 31.74 11.61 2.55
CA ALA A 76 31.92 12.63 3.56
C ALA A 76 30.63 13.34 3.96
N GLU A 77 29.78 13.66 3.00
CA GLU A 77 28.56 14.48 3.19
C GLU A 77 27.36 13.99 2.37
N PRO A 78 26.90 12.74 2.57
CA PRO A 78 25.83 12.14 1.74
C PRO A 78 24.51 12.91 1.81
N GLU A 79 24.17 13.51 2.95
CA GLU A 79 22.97 14.32 3.12
C GLU A 79 23.03 15.61 2.32
N ALA A 80 24.20 16.27 2.25
CA ALA A 80 24.36 17.47 1.44
C ALA A 80 24.23 17.15 -0.06
N VAL A 81 24.88 16.07 -0.53
CA VAL A 81 24.74 15.60 -1.92
C VAL A 81 23.29 15.25 -2.22
N TYR A 82 22.61 14.54 -1.34
CA TYR A 82 21.22 14.17 -1.49
C TYR A 82 20.30 15.40 -1.57
N ALA A 83 20.55 16.43 -0.77
CA ALA A 83 19.75 17.66 -0.78
C ALA A 83 19.79 18.37 -2.14
N GLU A 84 20.92 18.31 -2.85
CA GLU A 84 21.13 18.91 -4.17
C GLU A 84 20.42 18.17 -5.31
N LEU A 85 20.02 16.89 -5.10
CA LEU A 85 19.40 16.09 -6.14
C LEU A 85 18.00 16.58 -6.51
N PRO A 86 17.61 16.47 -7.79
CA PRO A 86 16.25 16.71 -8.22
C PRO A 86 15.31 15.64 -7.66
N TYR A 87 14.04 16.00 -7.51
CA TYR A 87 13.00 15.03 -7.19
C TYR A 87 12.77 14.06 -8.35
N LEU A 88 12.73 12.78 -8.03
CA LEU A 88 12.38 11.72 -8.97
C LEU A 88 10.84 11.56 -8.99
N THR A 89 10.25 11.66 -10.17
CA THR A 89 8.80 11.48 -10.34
C THR A 89 8.46 10.21 -11.13
N LYS A 90 7.19 9.82 -11.11
CA LYS A 90 6.71 8.68 -11.91
C LYS A 90 6.92 8.88 -13.41
N GLU A 91 6.79 10.10 -13.87
CA GLU A 91 6.98 10.52 -15.25
C GLU A 91 8.44 10.29 -15.67
N ILE A 92 9.38 10.81 -14.90
CA ILE A 92 10.82 10.62 -15.13
C ILE A 92 11.18 9.12 -15.18
N ILE A 93 10.60 8.32 -14.26
CA ILE A 93 10.85 6.88 -14.27
C ILE A 93 10.32 6.23 -15.54
N ARG A 94 9.09 6.55 -15.98
CA ARG A 94 8.50 5.98 -17.20
C ARG A 94 9.30 6.30 -18.45
N GLU A 95 9.77 7.53 -18.57
CA GLU A 95 10.59 7.99 -19.71
C GLU A 95 11.94 7.29 -19.78
N ASN A 96 12.49 6.91 -18.62
CA ASN A 96 13.82 6.32 -18.50
C ASN A 96 13.81 4.79 -18.34
N PHE A 97 12.64 4.16 -18.13
CA PHE A 97 12.53 2.72 -17.95
C PHE A 97 12.50 1.97 -19.29
N PRO A 98 13.20 0.84 -19.42
CA PRO A 98 14.16 0.29 -18.46
C PRO A 98 15.58 0.81 -18.62
N ARG A 99 15.93 1.39 -19.79
CA ARG A 99 17.30 1.56 -20.26
C ARG A 99 18.18 2.46 -19.38
N ARG A 100 17.60 3.48 -18.78
CA ARG A 100 18.38 4.52 -18.07
C ARG A 100 18.21 4.49 -16.55
N ILE A 101 17.13 3.87 -16.04
CA ILE A 101 16.81 3.89 -14.61
C ILE A 101 17.08 2.54 -13.91
N VAL A 102 17.41 1.49 -14.68
CA VAL A 102 17.81 0.17 -14.15
C VAL A 102 19.34 0.09 -14.12
N ALA A 103 19.89 -0.56 -13.10
CA ALA A 103 21.30 -0.76 -12.94
C ALA A 103 21.87 -1.67 -14.05
N GLU A 104 23.02 -1.28 -14.65
CA GLU A 104 23.62 -1.97 -15.79
C GLU A 104 24.19 -3.35 -15.43
N ASP A 105 24.58 -3.56 -14.16
CA ASP A 105 25.18 -4.78 -13.67
C ASP A 105 24.16 -5.83 -13.18
N ILE A 106 22.86 -5.51 -13.19
CA ILE A 106 21.81 -6.42 -12.74
C ILE A 106 20.87 -6.78 -13.92
N PRO A 107 20.95 -8.01 -14.43
CA PRO A 107 20.06 -8.46 -15.50
C PRO A 107 18.59 -8.44 -15.08
N LEU A 108 17.72 -7.80 -15.86
CA LEU A 108 16.28 -7.78 -15.61
C LEU A 108 15.65 -9.17 -15.48
N SER A 109 16.22 -10.18 -16.15
CA SER A 109 15.77 -11.58 -16.04
C SER A 109 15.94 -12.18 -14.63
N LYS A 110 16.82 -11.60 -13.80
CA LYS A 110 16.99 -11.99 -12.40
C LYS A 110 16.13 -11.17 -11.45
N CYS A 111 15.50 -10.09 -11.93
CA CYS A 111 14.67 -9.20 -11.14
C CYS A 111 13.21 -9.66 -11.13
N LYS A 112 12.54 -9.36 -10.05
CA LYS A 112 11.09 -9.45 -9.99
C LYS A 112 10.49 -8.20 -10.63
N MET A 113 9.85 -8.37 -11.79
CA MET A 113 9.06 -7.30 -12.39
C MET A 113 7.73 -7.13 -11.63
N THR A 114 7.40 -5.90 -11.33
CA THR A 114 6.15 -5.54 -10.64
C THR A 114 5.64 -4.20 -11.15
N SER A 115 4.42 -3.86 -10.77
CA SER A 115 3.81 -2.59 -11.17
C SER A 115 2.98 -2.01 -10.03
N THR A 116 2.94 -0.68 -9.93
CA THR A 116 1.98 0.01 -9.06
C THR A 116 0.57 -0.07 -9.64
N ALA A 117 -0.46 0.03 -8.81
CA ALA A 117 -1.86 -0.03 -9.25
C ALA A 117 -2.29 1.17 -10.14
N GLY A 118 -1.45 2.20 -10.30
CA GLY A 118 -1.70 3.29 -11.23
C GLY A 118 -2.93 4.13 -10.93
N SER A 119 -3.07 4.66 -9.72
CA SER A 119 -4.19 5.56 -9.34
C SER A 119 -4.36 6.81 -10.23
N THR A 120 -3.44 7.04 -11.16
CA THR A 120 -3.50 8.09 -12.19
C THR A 120 -3.78 7.53 -13.58
N GLY A 121 -4.24 6.28 -13.70
CA GLY A 121 -4.56 5.62 -14.97
C GLY A 121 -3.38 4.95 -15.67
N LYS A 122 -2.14 5.27 -15.31
CA LYS A 122 -0.95 4.63 -15.94
C LYS A 122 -0.10 3.93 -14.86
N PRO A 123 -0.06 2.57 -14.83
CA PRO A 123 0.80 1.84 -13.90
C PRO A 123 2.28 2.21 -14.09
N LEU A 124 3.03 2.23 -12.98
CA LEU A 124 4.48 2.34 -13.02
C LEU A 124 5.06 0.93 -12.93
N SER A 125 5.73 0.47 -13.99
CA SER A 125 6.49 -0.78 -13.97
C SER A 125 7.86 -0.54 -13.36
N TYR A 126 8.32 -1.45 -12.51
CA TYR A 126 9.64 -1.39 -11.90
C TYR A 126 10.22 -2.78 -11.62
N ALA A 127 11.54 -2.83 -11.53
CA ALA A 127 12.29 -4.04 -11.25
C ALA A 127 12.74 -4.05 -9.78
N VAL A 128 12.66 -5.20 -9.13
CA VAL A 128 13.13 -5.42 -7.76
C VAL A 128 14.18 -6.51 -7.76
N SER A 129 15.35 -6.22 -7.19
CA SER A 129 16.42 -7.19 -7.03
C SER A 129 16.01 -8.33 -6.08
N PRO A 130 16.59 -9.53 -6.17
CA PRO A 130 16.29 -10.63 -5.25
C PRO A 130 16.48 -10.26 -3.77
N ASP A 131 17.59 -9.56 -3.46
CA ASP A 131 17.87 -9.10 -2.09
C ASP A 131 16.88 -8.04 -1.62
N GLY A 132 16.57 -7.05 -2.45
CA GLY A 132 15.52 -6.05 -2.14
C GLY A 132 14.13 -6.68 -1.95
N TYR A 133 13.83 -7.76 -2.70
CA TYR A 133 12.59 -8.51 -2.47
C TYR A 133 12.59 -9.27 -1.15
N ALA A 134 13.73 -9.84 -0.75
CA ALA A 134 13.89 -10.51 0.53
C ALA A 134 13.76 -9.51 1.71
N ALA A 135 14.42 -8.36 1.62
CA ALA A 135 14.34 -7.30 2.60
C ALA A 135 12.90 -6.76 2.75
N TYR A 136 12.21 -6.52 1.65
CA TYR A 136 10.80 -6.11 1.65
C TYR A 136 9.91 -7.09 2.44
N TRP A 137 10.10 -8.40 2.26
CA TRP A 137 9.36 -9.40 3.04
C TRP A 137 9.75 -9.43 4.51
N ALA A 138 11.01 -9.17 4.84
CA ALA A 138 11.46 -9.09 6.22
C ALA A 138 10.77 -7.93 6.97
N HIS A 139 10.60 -6.76 6.33
CA HIS A 139 9.84 -5.65 6.90
C HIS A 139 8.38 -6.01 7.16
N HIS A 140 7.73 -6.75 6.25
CA HIS A 140 6.37 -7.25 6.48
C HIS A 140 6.30 -8.22 7.65
N LEU A 141 7.26 -9.14 7.76
CA LEU A 141 7.32 -10.09 8.87
C LEU A 141 7.50 -9.36 10.21
N ARG A 142 8.30 -8.29 10.27
CA ARG A 142 8.43 -7.45 11.47
C ARG A 142 7.10 -6.78 11.84
N ALA A 143 6.39 -6.19 10.88
CA ALA A 143 5.08 -5.60 11.11
C ALA A 143 4.06 -6.65 11.59
N PHE A 144 4.08 -7.86 11.01
CA PHE A 144 3.19 -8.95 11.45
C PHE A 144 3.56 -9.46 12.84
N GLN A 145 4.85 -9.51 13.17
CA GLN A 145 5.29 -9.87 14.51
C GLN A 145 4.86 -8.84 15.55
N ALA A 146 4.92 -7.54 15.23
CA ALA A 146 4.39 -6.48 16.10
C ALA A 146 2.89 -6.65 16.37
N ALA A 147 2.14 -7.22 15.40
CA ALA A 147 0.74 -7.62 15.55
C ALA A 147 0.53 -8.99 16.20
N GLY A 148 1.57 -9.61 16.77
CA GLY A 148 1.50 -10.90 17.46
C GLY A 148 1.50 -12.15 16.58
N TYR A 149 1.93 -12.02 15.31
CA TYR A 149 2.08 -13.16 14.39
C TYR A 149 3.44 -13.82 14.53
N SER A 150 3.46 -15.14 14.59
CA SER A 150 4.66 -15.95 14.42
C SER A 150 4.62 -16.69 13.08
N LEU A 151 5.76 -16.72 12.38
CA LEU A 151 5.85 -17.36 11.07
C LEU A 151 5.38 -18.81 11.10
N GLY A 152 4.45 -19.16 10.21
CA GLY A 152 3.84 -20.48 10.14
C GLY A 152 2.53 -20.64 10.92
N GLU A 153 2.06 -19.60 11.58
CA GLU A 153 0.70 -19.54 12.08
C GLU A 153 -0.30 -19.30 10.92
N LYS A 154 -1.57 -19.58 11.18
CA LYS A 154 -2.61 -19.50 10.14
C LYS A 154 -2.99 -18.05 9.86
N ILE A 155 -2.92 -17.65 8.60
CA ILE A 155 -3.38 -16.35 8.11
C ILE A 155 -4.51 -16.55 7.10
N VAL A 156 -5.54 -15.71 7.18
CA VAL A 156 -6.46 -15.45 6.07
C VAL A 156 -6.16 -14.06 5.52
N TYR A 157 -5.95 -13.98 4.22
CA TYR A 157 -5.67 -12.73 3.52
C TYR A 157 -6.76 -12.43 2.50
N LEU A 158 -7.54 -11.38 2.76
CA LEU A 158 -8.54 -10.85 1.84
C LEU A 158 -7.88 -9.78 0.97
N ALA A 159 -7.59 -10.12 -0.26
CA ALA A 159 -6.86 -9.27 -1.19
C ALA A 159 -7.29 -9.54 -2.63
N SER A 160 -6.78 -8.71 -3.54
CA SER A 160 -6.86 -8.98 -4.97
C SER A 160 -6.25 -10.34 -5.29
N LEU A 161 -7.05 -11.27 -5.75
CA LEU A 161 -6.57 -12.51 -6.32
C LEU A 161 -6.09 -12.25 -7.75
N ARG A 162 -4.82 -11.88 -7.90
CA ARG A 162 -4.12 -12.12 -9.16
C ARG A 162 -3.97 -13.64 -9.32
N GLU A 163 -3.98 -14.13 -10.56
CA GLU A 163 -3.80 -15.57 -10.86
C GLU A 163 -2.70 -16.18 -9.98
N LEU A 164 -3.09 -17.21 -9.22
CA LEU A 164 -2.17 -17.92 -8.34
C LEU A 164 -1.30 -18.85 -9.18
N THR A 165 -0.07 -18.45 -9.46
CA THR A 165 0.92 -19.36 -10.03
C THR A 165 1.17 -20.56 -9.11
N GLY A 166 1.63 -21.69 -9.66
CA GLY A 166 1.93 -22.88 -8.85
C GLY A 166 2.90 -22.59 -7.69
N ALA A 167 3.96 -21.80 -7.94
CA ALA A 167 4.91 -21.39 -6.91
C ALA A 167 4.25 -20.58 -5.78
N ARG A 168 3.28 -19.72 -6.12
CA ARG A 168 2.55 -18.94 -5.12
C ARG A 168 1.64 -19.81 -4.26
N ARG A 169 0.99 -20.81 -4.86
CA ARG A 169 0.19 -21.81 -4.12
C ARG A 169 1.02 -22.62 -3.14
N ILE A 170 2.21 -23.07 -3.56
CA ILE A 170 3.15 -23.80 -2.71
C ILE A 170 3.60 -22.92 -1.54
N ARG A 171 4.01 -21.69 -1.82
CA ARG A 171 4.38 -20.72 -0.78
C ARG A 171 3.24 -20.53 0.23
N ASP A 172 2.03 -20.22 -0.24
CA ASP A 172 0.87 -19.95 0.62
C ASP A 172 0.49 -21.17 1.47
N PHE A 173 0.63 -22.36 0.92
CA PHE A 173 0.46 -23.60 1.67
C PHE A 173 1.52 -23.73 2.78
N LEU A 174 2.80 -23.51 2.47
CA LEU A 174 3.90 -23.59 3.43
C LEU A 174 3.77 -22.56 4.55
N ILE A 175 3.44 -21.33 4.25
CA ILE A 175 3.25 -20.28 5.28
C ILE A 175 1.86 -20.33 5.93
N ARG A 176 1.02 -21.33 5.59
CA ARG A 176 -0.34 -21.52 6.08
C ARG A 176 -1.22 -20.28 5.86
N GLN A 177 -1.11 -19.67 4.68
CA GLN A 177 -1.93 -18.55 4.26
C GLN A 177 -3.06 -19.03 3.34
N LYS A 178 -4.30 -18.66 3.64
CA LYS A 178 -5.44 -18.76 2.71
C LYS A 178 -5.76 -17.38 2.17
N GLN A 179 -5.87 -17.27 0.85
CA GLN A 179 -6.26 -16.03 0.19
C GLN A 179 -7.72 -16.11 -0.26
N PHE A 180 -8.46 -15.02 -0.05
CA PHE A 180 -9.82 -14.83 -0.53
C PHE A 180 -9.88 -13.57 -1.38
N ASP A 181 -10.70 -13.61 -2.43
CA ASP A 181 -10.82 -12.50 -3.37
C ASP A 181 -11.56 -11.32 -2.73
N ALA A 182 -10.89 -10.18 -2.70
CA ALA A 182 -11.44 -8.94 -2.17
C ALA A 182 -12.22 -8.12 -3.22
N TYR A 183 -12.13 -8.48 -4.51
CA TYR A 183 -12.82 -7.74 -5.57
C TYR A 183 -14.24 -8.22 -5.84
N GLN A 184 -14.57 -9.42 -5.40
CA GLN A 184 -15.93 -9.93 -5.49
C GLN A 184 -16.61 -9.78 -4.13
N THR A 185 -17.53 -8.82 -4.01
CA THR A 185 -18.15 -8.41 -2.73
C THR A 185 -19.62 -8.81 -2.61
N SER A 186 -20.07 -9.87 -3.32
CA SER A 186 -21.42 -10.36 -3.14
C SER A 186 -21.62 -11.00 -1.77
N ASP A 187 -22.76 -10.75 -1.11
CA ASP A 187 -23.11 -11.34 0.19
C ASP A 187 -22.94 -12.86 0.21
N LYS A 188 -23.38 -13.53 -0.87
CA LYS A 188 -23.26 -14.99 -1.01
C LYS A 188 -21.79 -15.46 -0.97
N LEU A 189 -20.88 -14.72 -1.57
CA LEU A 189 -19.46 -15.06 -1.56
C LEU A 189 -18.83 -14.79 -0.19
N PHE A 190 -19.22 -13.69 0.44
CA PHE A 190 -18.77 -13.36 1.80
C PHE A 190 -19.30 -14.37 2.82
N GLU A 191 -20.52 -14.89 2.68
CA GLU A 191 -21.05 -16.01 3.51
C GLU A 191 -20.13 -17.24 3.39
N LEU A 192 -19.71 -17.60 2.18
CA LEU A 192 -18.77 -18.69 1.97
C LEU A 192 -17.40 -18.39 2.63
N TYR A 193 -16.96 -17.12 2.61
CA TYR A 193 -15.72 -16.74 3.30
C TYR A 193 -15.84 -16.85 4.82
N VAL A 194 -16.97 -16.42 5.38
CA VAL A 194 -17.26 -16.58 6.81
C VAL A 194 -17.19 -18.05 7.23
N GLU A 195 -17.85 -18.96 6.50
CA GLU A 195 -17.78 -20.41 6.78
C GLU A 195 -16.36 -20.96 6.71
N ARG A 196 -15.61 -20.57 5.68
CA ARG A 196 -14.22 -21.01 5.49
C ARG A 196 -13.29 -20.45 6.57
N ILE A 197 -13.49 -19.22 7.02
CA ILE A 197 -12.73 -18.59 8.09
C ILE A 197 -13.02 -19.31 9.41
N ARG A 198 -14.29 -19.57 9.73
CA ARG A 198 -14.70 -20.34 10.93
C ARG A 198 -14.03 -21.72 10.98
N LYS A 199 -14.06 -22.46 9.87
CA LYS A 199 -13.42 -23.79 9.77
C LYS A 199 -11.90 -23.70 9.86
N TYR A 200 -11.29 -22.67 9.27
CA TYR A 200 -9.83 -22.52 9.23
C TYR A 200 -9.27 -22.04 10.56
N ARG A 201 -10.02 -21.22 11.31
CA ARG A 201 -9.62 -20.60 12.58
C ARG A 201 -8.25 -19.91 12.44
N PRO A 202 -8.15 -18.82 11.65
CA PRO A 202 -6.90 -18.10 11.48
C PRO A 202 -6.49 -17.42 12.78
N ARG A 203 -5.18 -17.31 13.00
CA ARG A 203 -4.65 -16.45 14.06
C ARG A 203 -4.74 -14.97 13.63
N ILE A 204 -4.51 -14.71 12.35
CA ILE A 204 -4.53 -13.36 11.76
C ILE A 204 -5.57 -13.30 10.65
N LEU A 205 -6.40 -12.27 10.69
CA LEU A 205 -7.15 -11.79 9.52
C LEU A 205 -6.39 -10.61 8.94
N ARG A 206 -6.10 -10.66 7.65
CA ARG A 206 -5.39 -9.58 6.94
C ARG A 206 -6.16 -9.16 5.70
N GLY A 207 -6.16 -7.87 5.39
CA GLY A 207 -6.82 -7.37 4.18
C GLY A 207 -6.83 -5.86 4.07
N TYR A 208 -7.55 -5.37 3.08
CA TYR A 208 -7.83 -3.95 2.97
C TYR A 208 -8.84 -3.54 4.06
N PRO A 209 -8.70 -2.34 4.66
CA PRO A 209 -9.60 -1.88 5.72
C PRO A 209 -11.08 -2.03 5.37
N GLU A 210 -11.47 -1.64 4.15
CA GLU A 210 -12.84 -1.67 3.66
C GLU A 210 -13.38 -3.10 3.55
N ILE A 211 -12.55 -4.03 3.09
CA ILE A 211 -12.94 -5.44 2.91
C ILE A 211 -13.09 -6.13 4.27
N LEU A 212 -12.20 -5.84 5.19
CA LEU A 212 -12.30 -6.34 6.56
C LEU A 212 -13.49 -5.73 7.30
N PHE A 213 -13.81 -4.47 7.01
CA PHE A 213 -15.00 -3.82 7.52
C PHE A 213 -16.29 -4.48 6.97
N LEU A 214 -16.37 -4.77 5.65
CA LEU A 214 -17.49 -5.49 5.04
C LEU A 214 -17.64 -6.90 5.61
N LEU A 215 -16.54 -7.59 5.83
CA LEU A 215 -16.56 -8.91 6.48
C LEU A 215 -17.09 -8.80 7.91
N ALA A 216 -16.63 -7.81 8.68
CA ALA A 216 -17.11 -7.55 10.03
C ALA A 216 -18.61 -7.24 10.03
N ASP A 217 -19.10 -6.42 9.10
CA ASP A 217 -20.52 -6.10 8.94
C ASP A 217 -21.38 -7.34 8.70
N LEU A 218 -20.95 -8.22 7.81
CA LEU A 218 -21.68 -9.47 7.56
C LEU A 218 -21.67 -10.41 8.78
N VAL A 219 -20.51 -10.54 9.44
CA VAL A 219 -20.34 -11.33 10.67
C VAL A 219 -21.29 -10.85 11.77
N ASP A 220 -21.38 -9.54 11.96
CA ASP A 220 -22.27 -8.91 12.95
C ASP A 220 -23.75 -9.14 12.59
N ARG A 221 -24.16 -8.82 11.35
CA ARG A 221 -25.54 -9.03 10.86
C ARG A 221 -26.01 -10.48 10.95
N LYS A 222 -25.13 -11.44 10.77
CA LYS A 222 -25.43 -12.88 10.87
C LYS A 222 -25.32 -13.41 12.32
N GLY A 223 -24.96 -12.59 13.29
CA GLY A 223 -24.79 -12.99 14.68
C GLY A 223 -23.67 -14.01 14.91
N VAL A 224 -22.67 -14.07 14.03
CA VAL A 224 -21.54 -15.01 14.12
C VAL A 224 -20.56 -14.51 15.19
N LYS A 225 -20.35 -15.30 16.25
CA LYS A 225 -19.53 -14.89 17.42
C LYS A 225 -18.25 -15.72 17.61
N ASP A 226 -17.98 -16.69 16.74
CA ASP A 226 -16.89 -17.65 16.87
C ASP A 226 -15.68 -17.36 15.96
N ILE A 227 -15.67 -16.24 15.24
CA ILE A 227 -14.50 -15.73 14.54
C ILE A 227 -13.74 -14.80 15.50
N ARG A 228 -12.67 -15.30 16.09
CA ARG A 228 -11.84 -14.60 17.09
C ARG A 228 -10.37 -14.75 16.71
N PRO A 229 -9.87 -13.96 15.76
CA PRO A 229 -8.45 -13.92 15.48
C PRO A 229 -7.69 -13.29 16.67
N HIS A 230 -6.39 -13.51 16.74
CA HIS A 230 -5.55 -12.82 17.72
C HIS A 230 -5.43 -11.33 17.41
N SER A 231 -5.30 -11.00 16.12
CA SER A 231 -5.29 -9.64 15.63
C SER A 231 -5.77 -9.56 14.17
N VAL A 232 -6.10 -8.35 13.76
CA VAL A 232 -6.45 -8.01 12.39
C VAL A 232 -5.35 -7.09 11.83
N ILE A 233 -4.89 -7.33 10.61
CA ILE A 233 -3.85 -6.51 9.97
C ILE A 233 -4.41 -5.85 8.72
N THR A 234 -4.33 -4.52 8.66
CA THR A 234 -4.74 -3.72 7.50
C THR A 234 -3.54 -3.15 6.75
N ASN A 235 -3.72 -2.85 5.49
CA ASN A 235 -2.72 -2.21 4.64
C ASN A 235 -3.31 -1.65 3.35
N SER A 236 -2.49 -0.91 2.61
CA SER A 236 -2.72 -0.41 1.24
C SER A 236 -3.65 0.79 1.14
N ASN A 237 -4.73 0.82 1.90
CA ASN A 237 -5.69 1.92 1.95
C ASN A 237 -5.68 2.57 3.33
N LYS A 238 -6.22 3.79 3.45
CA LYS A 238 -6.34 4.48 4.73
C LYS A 238 -7.31 3.72 5.63
N LEU A 239 -6.87 3.39 6.83
CA LEU A 239 -7.73 2.88 7.89
C LEU A 239 -8.36 4.08 8.62
N TYR A 240 -9.67 4.17 8.59
CA TYR A 240 -10.42 5.19 9.33
C TYR A 240 -10.74 4.71 10.76
N ASP A 241 -10.83 5.64 11.69
CA ASP A 241 -11.10 5.32 13.11
C ASP A 241 -12.40 4.53 13.31
N PHE A 242 -13.46 4.87 12.55
CA PHE A 242 -14.72 4.12 12.62
C PHE A 242 -14.57 2.67 12.15
N GLN A 243 -13.77 2.44 11.08
CA GLN A 243 -13.51 1.08 10.59
C GLN A 243 -12.73 0.28 11.64
N ARG A 244 -11.68 0.87 12.22
CA ARG A 244 -10.89 0.26 13.29
C ARG A 244 -11.79 -0.17 14.44
N LYS A 245 -12.54 0.77 15.03
CA LYS A 245 -13.42 0.52 16.17
C LYS A 245 -14.45 -0.55 15.88
N TYR A 246 -15.05 -0.54 14.69
CA TYR A 246 -16.05 -1.52 14.31
C TYR A 246 -15.46 -2.92 14.12
N ILE A 247 -14.34 -3.04 13.41
CA ILE A 247 -13.62 -4.31 13.20
C ILE A 247 -13.19 -4.89 14.55
N GLU A 248 -12.61 -4.07 15.45
CA GLU A 248 -12.19 -4.47 16.78
C GLU A 248 -13.37 -4.96 17.64
N LYS A 249 -14.48 -4.24 17.60
CA LYS A 249 -15.72 -4.62 18.31
C LYS A 249 -16.25 -5.98 17.85
N VAL A 250 -16.36 -6.19 16.53
CA VAL A 250 -16.94 -7.41 15.96
C VAL A 250 -16.06 -8.61 16.18
N PHE A 251 -14.77 -8.52 15.89
CA PHE A 251 -13.84 -9.64 16.02
C PHE A 251 -13.26 -9.80 17.42
N GLN A 252 -13.44 -8.80 18.32
CA GLN A 252 -12.83 -8.74 19.64
C GLN A 252 -11.31 -8.95 19.59
N ALA A 253 -10.67 -8.30 18.64
CA ALA A 253 -9.25 -8.40 18.33
C ALA A 253 -8.70 -7.03 17.93
N PRO A 254 -7.48 -6.65 18.36
CA PRO A 254 -6.88 -5.39 17.99
C PRO A 254 -6.58 -5.33 16.48
N VAL A 255 -6.72 -4.14 15.89
CA VAL A 255 -6.38 -3.86 14.51
C VAL A 255 -5.02 -3.19 14.44
N PHE A 256 -4.11 -3.74 13.66
CA PHE A 256 -2.80 -3.17 13.35
C PHE A 256 -2.76 -2.75 11.89
N ASP A 257 -2.31 -1.53 11.65
CA ASP A 257 -2.14 -1.03 10.29
C ASP A 257 -0.67 -0.87 9.93
N TYR A 258 -0.33 -0.99 8.65
CA TYR A 258 1.00 -0.67 8.17
C TYR A 258 0.97 -0.01 6.79
N TYR A 259 1.90 0.89 6.58
CA TYR A 259 2.16 1.58 5.33
C TYR A 259 3.32 0.93 4.60
N SER A 260 3.18 0.79 3.30
CA SER A 260 4.24 0.27 2.45
C SER A 260 4.14 0.88 1.06
N CYS A 261 5.24 1.49 0.61
CA CYS A 261 5.46 1.89 -0.77
C CYS A 261 6.66 1.09 -1.30
N PRO A 262 6.41 -0.11 -1.84
CA PRO A 262 7.47 -1.11 -2.07
C PRO A 262 8.51 -0.66 -3.08
N GLU A 263 8.15 0.18 -4.06
CA GLU A 263 9.09 0.75 -5.02
C GLU A 263 10.08 1.72 -4.36
N SER A 264 9.62 2.48 -3.39
CA SER A 264 10.35 3.64 -2.88
C SER A 264 11.11 3.44 -1.58
N GLY A 265 10.95 2.28 -0.93
CA GLY A 265 11.59 2.02 0.37
C GLY A 265 10.92 2.71 1.56
N ALA A 266 9.73 3.29 1.39
CA ALA A 266 8.96 3.79 2.50
C ALA A 266 8.14 2.65 3.13
N PHE A 267 8.40 2.39 4.42
CA PHE A 267 7.70 1.39 5.20
C PHE A 267 7.50 1.88 6.63
N ALA A 268 6.27 1.77 7.14
CA ALA A 268 5.97 2.11 8.53
C ALA A 268 4.88 1.19 9.09
N PHE A 269 4.91 0.87 10.38
CA PHE A 269 4.01 -0.11 11.01
C PHE A 269 3.60 0.29 12.42
N GLU A 270 2.42 -0.07 12.80
CA GLU A 270 1.95 0.07 14.20
C GLU A 270 2.53 -1.04 15.09
N CYS A 271 2.72 -0.70 16.34
CA CYS A 271 3.00 -1.63 17.42
C CYS A 271 1.80 -1.75 18.37
N GLU A 272 1.95 -2.54 19.43
CA GLU A 272 0.96 -2.79 20.48
C GLU A 272 0.48 -1.54 21.24
N LYS A 273 1.15 -0.40 21.09
CA LYS A 273 0.76 0.88 21.71
C LYS A 273 -0.20 1.70 20.85
N HIS A 274 -0.26 1.43 19.55
CA HIS A 274 -1.09 2.18 18.58
C HIS A 274 -0.91 3.71 18.65
N GLU A 275 0.30 4.18 18.99
CA GLU A 275 0.61 5.60 19.11
C GLU A 275 1.00 6.26 17.77
N GLY A 276 1.00 5.52 16.69
CA GLY A 276 1.42 5.91 15.35
C GLY A 276 2.18 4.79 14.65
N TYR A 277 2.83 5.13 13.55
CA TYR A 277 3.52 4.15 12.70
C TYR A 277 5.03 4.32 12.85
N HIS A 278 5.71 3.29 13.32
CA HIS A 278 7.18 3.22 13.38
C HIS A 278 7.77 3.22 11.98
N LEU A 279 8.52 4.27 11.64
CA LEU A 279 9.18 4.41 10.35
C LEU A 279 10.43 3.54 10.28
N ALA A 280 10.51 2.68 9.28
CA ALA A 280 11.62 1.75 9.07
C ALA A 280 12.83 2.48 8.47
N LEU A 281 13.73 3.03 9.31
CA LEU A 281 14.92 3.75 8.88
C LEU A 281 15.93 2.85 8.14
N GLU A 282 15.88 1.56 8.40
CA GLU A 282 16.73 0.56 7.75
C GLU A 282 16.38 0.33 6.29
N HIS A 283 15.11 0.56 5.92
CA HIS A 283 14.55 0.30 4.59
C HIS A 283 14.80 1.44 3.61
N GLY A 284 14.77 2.66 4.12
CA GLY A 284 14.94 3.84 3.28
C GLY A 284 15.05 5.14 4.06
N LEU A 285 15.40 6.20 3.34
CA LEU A 285 15.27 7.56 3.83
C LEU A 285 13.87 8.07 3.45
N VAL A 286 13.10 8.47 4.43
CA VAL A 286 11.77 9.08 4.22
C VAL A 286 11.80 10.48 4.80
N GLU A 287 11.44 11.44 3.96
CA GLU A 287 11.29 12.85 4.30
C GLU A 287 9.88 13.30 4.03
N LEU A 288 9.43 14.31 4.75
CA LEU A 288 8.22 15.06 4.42
C LEU A 288 8.62 16.38 3.75
N ALA A 289 7.95 16.73 2.67
CA ALA A 289 8.14 18.01 1.98
C ALA A 289 6.88 18.86 2.08
N ASP A 290 7.06 20.17 2.30
CA ASP A 290 5.98 21.16 2.32
C ASP A 290 5.46 21.48 0.89
N ALA A 291 4.51 22.40 0.79
CA ALA A 291 3.94 22.83 -0.49
C ALA A 291 4.97 23.51 -1.43
N THR A 292 6.11 23.94 -0.90
CA THR A 292 7.23 24.54 -1.68
C THR A 292 8.33 23.53 -1.97
N TRP A 293 8.09 22.25 -1.66
CA TRP A 293 9.04 21.13 -1.79
C TRP A 293 10.29 21.27 -0.92
N LYS A 294 10.19 21.96 0.21
CA LYS A 294 11.27 22.00 1.22
C LYS A 294 11.06 20.90 2.25
N PRO A 295 12.13 20.22 2.67
CA PRO A 295 12.06 19.23 3.75
C PRO A 295 11.53 19.86 5.05
N MET A 296 10.68 19.11 5.74
CA MET A 296 10.10 19.52 7.02
C MET A 296 10.26 18.43 8.07
N SER A 297 10.49 18.82 9.31
CA SER A 297 10.66 17.88 10.44
C SER A 297 9.39 17.61 11.21
N LYS A 298 8.37 18.47 11.10
CA LYS A 298 7.06 18.36 11.78
C LYS A 298 5.96 18.92 10.91
N GLY A 299 4.76 18.41 11.09
CA GLY A 299 3.57 18.81 10.32
C GLY A 299 3.18 17.79 9.27
N THR A 300 2.27 18.18 8.38
CA THR A 300 1.76 17.35 7.29
C THR A 300 2.47 17.71 5.99
N GLY A 301 3.09 16.74 5.33
CA GLY A 301 3.84 16.94 4.10
C GLY A 301 3.75 15.79 3.12
N ALA A 302 4.21 16.03 1.90
CA ALA A 302 4.35 15.02 0.86
C ALA A 302 5.47 14.04 1.23
N VAL A 303 5.22 12.74 1.10
CA VAL A 303 6.20 11.69 1.37
C VAL A 303 7.17 11.59 0.19
N VAL A 304 8.44 11.86 0.47
CA VAL A 304 9.57 11.66 -0.43
C VAL A 304 10.43 10.56 0.14
N SER A 305 10.88 9.62 -0.68
CA SER A 305 11.65 8.48 -0.16
C SER A 305 12.75 8.01 -1.08
N THR A 306 13.75 7.37 -0.48
CA THR A 306 14.87 6.72 -1.14
C THR A 306 14.97 5.28 -0.67
N ASN A 307 14.98 4.34 -1.59
CA ASN A 307 15.07 2.92 -1.29
C ASN A 307 16.55 2.49 -1.16
N PHE A 308 16.92 1.91 -0.01
CA PHE A 308 18.29 1.45 0.25
C PHE A 308 18.55 0.01 -0.17
N GLU A 309 17.51 -0.78 -0.41
CA GLU A 309 17.64 -2.23 -0.52
C GLU A 309 17.40 -2.75 -1.94
N ASN A 310 16.80 -1.92 -2.81
CA ASN A 310 16.60 -2.30 -4.21
C ASN A 310 17.76 -1.82 -5.09
N SER A 311 18.78 -2.66 -5.23
CA SER A 311 19.92 -2.37 -6.10
C SER A 311 19.62 -2.42 -7.61
N ALA A 312 18.49 -3.03 -8.01
CA ALA A 312 18.15 -3.16 -9.43
C ALA A 312 17.67 -1.85 -10.06
N MET A 313 17.12 -0.93 -9.25
CA MET A 313 16.52 0.28 -9.77
C MET A 313 16.62 1.43 -8.77
N GLY A 314 17.09 2.58 -9.23
CA GLY A 314 17.31 3.75 -8.38
C GLY A 314 16.03 4.51 -8.07
N PHE A 315 15.49 4.30 -6.89
CA PHE A 315 14.46 5.17 -6.33
C PHE A 315 15.10 6.10 -5.31
N VAL A 316 15.75 7.16 -5.80
CA VAL A 316 16.41 8.18 -4.96
C VAL A 316 15.60 9.47 -5.03
N LYS A 317 15.23 10.01 -3.86
CA LYS A 317 14.44 11.25 -3.70
C LYS A 317 13.11 11.20 -4.48
N TYR A 318 12.44 10.05 -4.40
CA TYR A 318 11.23 9.75 -5.15
C TYR A 318 9.97 10.29 -4.47
N VAL A 319 9.16 11.02 -5.24
CA VAL A 319 7.86 11.52 -4.81
C VAL A 319 6.82 10.42 -4.90
N THR A 320 6.43 9.86 -3.75
CA THR A 320 5.48 8.73 -3.70
C THR A 320 4.07 9.13 -4.13
N GLY A 321 3.72 10.40 -3.95
CA GLY A 321 2.38 10.96 -4.04
C GLY A 321 1.53 10.64 -2.81
N ASP A 322 2.11 10.17 -1.72
CA ASP A 322 1.48 10.00 -0.42
C ASP A 322 1.77 11.19 0.49
N PHE A 323 0.92 11.39 1.49
CA PHE A 323 1.08 12.42 2.52
C PHE A 323 1.07 11.77 3.88
N ALA A 324 1.86 12.32 4.79
CA ALA A 324 1.95 11.88 6.16
C ALA A 324 2.09 13.07 7.10
N THR A 325 1.72 12.87 8.36
CA THR A 325 1.90 13.85 9.42
C THR A 325 2.88 13.29 10.46
N THR A 326 3.82 14.10 10.91
CA THR A 326 4.68 13.77 12.05
C THR A 326 4.80 14.95 13.01
N THR A 327 4.82 14.64 14.30
CA THR A 327 5.13 15.61 15.37
C THR A 327 6.55 15.44 15.90
N GLY A 328 7.28 14.45 15.38
CA GLY A 328 8.63 14.11 15.81
C GLY A 328 8.71 13.40 17.16
N ARG A 329 7.58 12.86 17.65
CA ARG A 329 7.53 12.12 18.91
C ARG A 329 8.04 10.68 18.75
N MET A 330 8.45 10.10 19.86
CA MET A 330 8.82 8.69 19.95
C MET A 330 7.67 7.90 20.61
N CYS A 331 7.59 6.61 20.33
CA CYS A 331 6.61 5.73 20.93
C CYS A 331 6.99 5.27 22.33
N SER A 332 6.03 5.11 23.20
CA SER A 332 6.22 4.58 24.57
C SER A 332 6.62 3.09 24.61
N CYS A 333 6.57 2.38 23.49
CA CYS A 333 6.96 0.96 23.42
C CYS A 333 8.47 0.70 23.58
N GLY A 334 9.32 1.73 23.46
CA GLY A 334 10.77 1.65 23.58
C GLY A 334 11.53 1.32 22.30
N ARG A 335 10.85 1.14 21.14
CA ARG A 335 11.56 1.04 19.86
C ARG A 335 12.20 2.37 19.50
N GLY A 336 13.45 2.35 18.99
CA GLY A 336 14.17 3.55 18.58
C GLY A 336 13.74 4.14 17.23
N LEU A 337 12.73 3.57 16.59
CA LEU A 337 12.18 4.02 15.31
C LEU A 337 11.26 5.23 15.52
N PRO A 338 11.44 6.34 14.78
CA PRO A 338 10.58 7.52 14.89
C PRO A 338 9.17 7.22 14.41
N LEU A 339 8.20 8.04 14.86
CA LEU A 339 6.80 7.89 14.48
C LEU A 339 6.38 8.81 13.32
N ILE A 340 5.60 8.23 12.42
CA ILE A 340 4.61 8.95 11.63
C ILE A 340 3.29 8.88 12.42
N ASP A 341 2.68 10.03 12.71
CA ASP A 341 1.47 10.10 13.51
C ASP A 341 0.23 9.67 12.71
N SER A 342 0.14 10.09 11.45
CA SER A 342 -0.94 9.71 10.55
C SER A 342 -0.49 9.60 9.10
N LEU A 343 -1.17 8.76 8.35
CA LEU A 343 -1.02 8.58 6.93
C LEU A 343 -2.27 9.06 6.22
N GLU A 344 -2.11 10.06 5.36
CA GLU A 344 -3.16 10.52 4.47
C GLU A 344 -3.11 9.68 3.19
N GLY A 345 -3.53 8.41 3.31
CA GLY A 345 -3.47 7.44 2.23
C GLY A 345 -4.31 7.82 1.01
N ARG A 346 -4.25 7.02 -0.04
CA ARG A 346 -5.22 7.05 -1.14
C ARG A 346 -6.56 6.60 -0.59
N SER A 347 -7.47 7.52 -0.34
CA SER A 347 -8.81 7.15 0.11
C SER A 347 -9.59 6.60 -1.08
N HIS A 348 -9.64 5.29 -1.20
CA HIS A 348 -10.68 4.66 -1.98
C HIS A 348 -11.93 4.66 -1.10
N SER A 349 -12.89 5.50 -1.43
CA SER A 349 -14.16 5.52 -0.70
C SER A 349 -14.99 4.30 -1.05
N LEU A 350 -15.82 3.87 -0.11
CA LEU A 350 -16.89 2.92 -0.37
C LEU A 350 -18.08 3.68 -0.95
N VAL A 351 -18.73 3.13 -1.96
CA VAL A 351 -20.05 3.55 -2.41
C VAL A 351 -21.09 2.70 -1.69
N VAL A 352 -22.09 3.33 -1.12
CA VAL A 352 -23.19 2.66 -0.42
C VAL A 352 -24.39 2.59 -1.35
N THR A 353 -24.90 1.41 -1.67
CA THR A 353 -26.09 1.25 -2.49
C THR A 353 -27.35 1.33 -1.63
N ARG A 354 -28.51 1.62 -2.25
CA ARG A 354 -29.80 1.75 -1.58
C ARG A 354 -30.24 0.45 -0.89
N ASP A 355 -29.85 -0.71 -1.42
CA ASP A 355 -30.07 -2.02 -0.80
C ASP A 355 -29.05 -2.33 0.33
N GLY A 356 -28.24 -1.35 0.73
CA GLY A 356 -27.31 -1.44 1.84
C GLY A 356 -25.98 -2.12 1.54
N ARG A 357 -25.72 -2.47 0.26
CA ARG A 357 -24.41 -3.02 -0.13
C ARG A 357 -23.35 -1.93 -0.14
N TYR A 358 -22.14 -2.32 0.18
CA TYR A 358 -20.96 -1.48 0.05
C TYR A 358 -20.17 -1.92 -1.17
N ILE A 359 -19.83 -0.98 -2.05
CA ILE A 359 -19.03 -1.21 -3.24
C ILE A 359 -17.71 -0.51 -3.06
N HIS A 360 -16.63 -1.29 -3.11
CA HIS A 360 -15.29 -0.76 -2.92
C HIS A 360 -14.82 0.08 -4.11
N GLY A 361 -14.15 1.20 -3.86
CA GLY A 361 -13.65 2.10 -4.90
C GLY A 361 -12.72 1.44 -5.91
N THR A 362 -11.98 0.39 -5.53
CA THR A 362 -11.14 -0.38 -6.46
C THR A 362 -11.94 -1.15 -7.51
N LEU A 363 -13.24 -1.42 -7.26
CA LEU A 363 -14.10 -2.02 -8.29
C LEU A 363 -14.38 -1.06 -9.43
N PHE A 364 -14.24 0.24 -9.19
CA PHE A 364 -14.28 1.26 -10.24
C PHE A 364 -12.93 1.41 -10.96
N GLU A 365 -11.81 0.90 -10.40
CA GLU A 365 -10.50 0.88 -11.05
C GLU A 365 -10.30 -0.37 -11.94
N GLY A 366 -10.63 -1.55 -11.42
CA GLY A 366 -10.26 -2.83 -12.03
C GLY A 366 -10.85 -3.08 -13.42
N PRO A 367 -12.18 -3.11 -13.57
CA PRO A 367 -12.84 -3.34 -14.85
C PRO A 367 -12.54 -2.26 -15.88
N PHE A 368 -12.32 -1.01 -15.43
CA PHE A 368 -12.11 0.14 -16.29
C PHE A 368 -10.67 0.31 -16.75
N LEU A 369 -9.68 -0.04 -15.92
CA LEU A 369 -8.26 0.09 -16.24
C LEU A 369 -7.74 -1.02 -17.16
N HIS A 370 -8.44 -2.17 -17.24
CA HIS A 370 -7.98 -3.35 -17.95
C HIS A 370 -8.86 -3.75 -19.15
N THR A 371 -9.95 -3.04 -19.41
CA THR A 371 -10.83 -3.28 -20.57
C THR A 371 -10.42 -2.42 -21.76
N GLU A 372 -10.75 -2.88 -22.97
CA GLU A 372 -10.61 -2.08 -24.21
C GLU A 372 -11.34 -0.73 -24.07
N THR A 373 -12.46 -0.70 -23.36
CA THR A 373 -13.23 0.50 -23.04
C THR A 373 -12.39 1.57 -22.34
N PHE A 374 -11.49 1.19 -21.43
CA PHE A 374 -10.66 2.16 -20.71
C PHE A 374 -9.43 2.58 -21.53
N LYS A 375 -8.93 1.73 -22.42
CA LYS A 375 -7.91 2.14 -23.39
C LYS A 375 -8.45 3.22 -24.31
N ASP A 376 -9.72 3.09 -24.73
CA ASP A 376 -10.39 4.12 -25.52
C ASP A 376 -10.69 5.39 -24.72
N LEU A 377 -11.17 5.26 -23.47
CA LEU A 377 -11.38 6.40 -22.54
C LEU A 377 -10.09 7.16 -22.29
N GLY A 378 -8.96 6.46 -22.06
CA GLY A 378 -7.67 7.09 -21.78
C GLY A 378 -7.12 7.96 -22.90
N GLN A 379 -7.74 7.95 -24.09
CA GLN A 379 -7.36 8.81 -25.20
C GLN A 379 -8.05 10.18 -25.21
N TRP A 380 -9.20 10.32 -24.54
CA TRP A 380 -9.99 11.56 -24.56
C TRP A 380 -10.38 12.09 -23.17
N VAL A 381 -10.10 11.33 -22.11
CA VAL A 381 -10.34 11.70 -20.71
C VAL A 381 -9.01 12.02 -20.03
N ASP A 382 -8.82 13.26 -19.59
CA ASP A 382 -7.71 13.63 -18.71
C ASP A 382 -7.95 13.10 -17.30
N ARG A 383 -9.18 13.27 -16.80
CA ARG A 383 -9.54 12.86 -15.42
C ARG A 383 -10.97 12.36 -15.35
N ILE A 384 -11.16 11.38 -14.44
CA ILE A 384 -12.46 10.84 -14.07
C ILE A 384 -12.56 10.74 -12.54
N GLN A 385 -13.75 10.99 -11.99
CA GLN A 385 -14.07 10.81 -10.58
C GLN A 385 -15.52 10.34 -10.46
N PHE A 386 -15.74 9.35 -9.60
CA PHE A 386 -17.06 8.83 -9.25
C PHE A 386 -17.47 9.43 -7.91
N VAL A 387 -18.51 10.23 -7.88
CA VAL A 387 -18.98 10.91 -6.67
C VAL A 387 -20.36 10.40 -6.30
N GLN A 388 -20.47 9.73 -5.19
CA GLN A 388 -21.77 9.40 -4.62
C GLN A 388 -22.31 10.65 -3.91
N GLU A 389 -23.31 11.28 -4.50
CA GLU A 389 -23.96 12.48 -3.98
C GLU A 389 -25.04 12.14 -2.94
N SER A 390 -25.79 11.04 -3.17
CA SER A 390 -26.83 10.51 -2.27
C SER A 390 -26.88 8.98 -2.34
N GLU A 391 -27.78 8.33 -1.58
CA GLU A 391 -27.96 6.87 -1.60
C GLU A 391 -28.45 6.33 -2.94
N ASP A 392 -29.02 7.17 -3.77
CA ASP A 392 -29.63 6.82 -5.05
C ASP A 392 -28.98 7.52 -6.25
N LEU A 393 -27.92 8.34 -6.04
CA LEU A 393 -27.25 9.05 -7.11
C LEU A 393 -25.73 8.95 -7.03
N LEU A 394 -25.13 8.45 -8.12
CA LEU A 394 -23.69 8.51 -8.39
C LEU A 394 -23.45 9.39 -9.61
N VAL A 395 -22.56 10.36 -9.48
CA VAL A 395 -22.14 11.26 -10.55
C VAL A 395 -20.76 10.89 -11.04
N ILE A 396 -20.61 10.67 -12.34
CA ILE A 396 -19.33 10.48 -13.01
C ILE A 396 -18.85 11.84 -13.51
N ARG A 397 -17.86 12.42 -12.84
CA ARG A 397 -17.22 13.68 -13.24
C ARG A 397 -16.07 13.41 -14.20
N ILE A 398 -16.07 14.06 -15.34
CA ILE A 398 -15.08 13.85 -16.41
C ILE A 398 -14.47 15.20 -16.83
N VAL A 399 -13.13 15.27 -16.81
CA VAL A 399 -12.36 16.34 -17.46
C VAL A 399 -11.94 15.82 -18.83
N LYS A 400 -12.38 16.46 -19.90
CA LYS A 400 -12.07 16.09 -21.29
C LYS A 400 -10.68 16.56 -21.69
N GLU A 401 -9.96 15.75 -22.45
CA GLU A 401 -8.71 16.13 -23.11
C GLU A 401 -8.89 16.32 -24.62
N ARG A 402 -9.79 15.56 -25.24
CA ARG A 402 -10.06 15.55 -26.69
C ARG A 402 -11.56 15.37 -26.98
N GLU A 403 -11.90 15.16 -28.25
CA GLU A 403 -13.29 14.88 -28.66
C GLU A 403 -13.82 13.61 -27.98
N LEU A 404 -15.11 13.70 -27.63
CA LEU A 404 -15.83 12.69 -26.88
C LEU A 404 -16.01 11.39 -27.69
N ASN A 405 -15.58 10.26 -27.18
CA ASN A 405 -15.99 8.96 -27.65
C ASN A 405 -17.30 8.55 -26.97
N GLN A 406 -18.44 8.84 -27.60
CA GLN A 406 -19.75 8.56 -27.03
C GLN A 406 -19.96 7.06 -26.72
N LYS A 407 -19.51 6.18 -27.62
CA LYS A 407 -19.64 4.71 -27.42
C LYS A 407 -18.86 4.25 -26.18
N GLY A 408 -17.65 4.76 -25.99
CA GLY A 408 -16.83 4.43 -24.80
C GLY A 408 -17.47 4.95 -23.51
N LEU A 409 -18.08 6.14 -23.54
CA LEU A 409 -18.81 6.68 -22.41
C LEU A 409 -20.05 5.85 -22.05
N ASP A 410 -20.87 5.48 -23.05
CA ASP A 410 -22.07 4.68 -22.84
C ASP A 410 -21.73 3.31 -22.24
N GLN A 411 -20.66 2.67 -22.71
CA GLN A 411 -20.16 1.42 -22.14
C GLN A 411 -19.72 1.60 -20.68
N THR A 412 -19.00 2.68 -20.37
CA THR A 412 -18.57 2.98 -19.00
C THR A 412 -19.77 3.15 -18.08
N VAL A 413 -20.76 3.92 -18.48
CA VAL A 413 -22.01 4.13 -17.73
C VAL A 413 -22.74 2.79 -17.52
N ALA A 414 -22.79 1.95 -18.54
CA ALA A 414 -23.44 0.63 -18.46
C ALA A 414 -22.74 -0.28 -17.44
N GLU A 415 -21.41 -0.35 -17.46
CA GLU A 415 -20.64 -1.15 -16.48
C GLU A 415 -20.78 -0.59 -15.05
N VAL A 416 -20.79 0.73 -14.87
CA VAL A 416 -21.04 1.35 -13.57
C VAL A 416 -22.44 1.01 -13.07
N LYS A 417 -23.48 1.12 -13.91
CA LYS A 417 -24.86 0.73 -13.57
C LYS A 417 -24.96 -0.75 -13.18
N LYS A 418 -24.26 -1.62 -13.90
CA LYS A 418 -24.22 -3.05 -13.60
C LYS A 418 -23.59 -3.32 -12.23
N LEU A 419 -22.50 -2.59 -11.89
CA LEU A 419 -21.84 -2.69 -10.60
C LEU A 419 -22.74 -2.20 -9.45
N LEU A 420 -23.44 -1.09 -9.65
CA LEU A 420 -24.31 -0.46 -8.65
C LEU A 420 -25.64 -1.18 -8.46
N GLY A 421 -26.14 -1.84 -9.48
CA GLY A 421 -27.47 -2.41 -9.53
C GLY A 421 -28.56 -1.39 -9.89
N SER A 422 -29.83 -1.83 -9.89
CA SER A 422 -30.97 -1.04 -10.38
C SER A 422 -31.43 0.10 -9.46
N GLY A 423 -30.90 0.17 -8.25
CA GLY A 423 -31.36 1.12 -7.21
C GLY A 423 -30.65 2.48 -7.22
N MET A 424 -29.65 2.70 -8.07
CA MET A 424 -28.85 3.92 -8.08
C MET A 424 -28.81 4.54 -9.49
N ALA A 425 -29.17 5.81 -9.60
CA ALA A 425 -29.01 6.59 -10.81
C ALA A 425 -27.53 6.90 -11.06
N VAL A 426 -27.15 6.93 -12.33
CA VAL A 426 -25.80 7.31 -12.75
C VAL A 426 -25.90 8.48 -13.72
N GLU A 427 -25.35 9.60 -13.34
CA GLU A 427 -25.25 10.82 -14.15
C GLU A 427 -23.81 11.08 -14.59
N VAL A 428 -23.65 11.74 -15.74
CA VAL A 428 -22.34 12.16 -16.25
C VAL A 428 -22.28 13.68 -16.25
N GLN A 429 -21.24 14.22 -15.63
CA GLN A 429 -20.95 15.65 -15.62
C GLN A 429 -19.58 15.91 -16.24
N PHE A 430 -19.54 16.75 -17.26
CA PHE A 430 -18.29 17.28 -17.79
C PHE A 430 -17.91 18.52 -17.00
N VAL A 431 -16.70 18.52 -16.46
CA VAL A 431 -16.17 19.59 -15.62
C VAL A 431 -14.84 20.08 -16.16
N GLU A 432 -14.50 21.33 -15.92
CA GLU A 432 -13.21 21.90 -16.32
C GLU A 432 -12.07 21.35 -15.47
N THR A 433 -12.32 21.17 -14.17
CA THR A 433 -11.34 20.63 -13.22
C THR A 433 -12.01 19.68 -12.23
N ILE A 434 -11.23 18.74 -11.72
CA ILE A 434 -11.58 17.97 -10.53
C ILE A 434 -10.63 18.41 -9.43
N ASP A 435 -11.20 18.90 -8.33
CA ASP A 435 -10.43 19.40 -7.21
C ASP A 435 -9.45 18.33 -6.69
N LYS A 436 -8.24 18.79 -6.44
CA LYS A 436 -7.26 17.98 -5.74
C LYS A 436 -7.45 18.22 -4.23
N PRO A 437 -7.67 17.17 -3.41
CA PRO A 437 -7.60 17.37 -1.98
C PRO A 437 -6.23 17.95 -1.61
N PHE A 438 -6.13 18.57 -0.42
CA PHE A 438 -4.89 19.18 0.07
C PHE A 438 -3.68 18.21 -0.02
N SER A 439 -3.95 16.90 0.06
CA SER A 439 -2.98 15.83 -0.14
C SER A 439 -2.41 15.73 -1.57
N GLY A 440 -2.88 16.52 -2.53
CA GLY A 440 -2.49 16.40 -3.94
C GLY A 440 -2.90 15.10 -4.63
N LYS A 441 -3.45 14.12 -3.88
CA LYS A 441 -3.89 12.83 -4.41
C LYS A 441 -5.31 12.92 -4.94
N ARG A 442 -5.49 12.36 -6.11
CA ARG A 442 -6.81 12.18 -6.70
C ARG A 442 -7.55 11.07 -6.00
N GLN A 443 -8.75 11.35 -5.52
CA GLN A 443 -9.69 10.33 -5.10
C GLN A 443 -10.51 9.92 -6.34
N LEU A 444 -10.35 8.67 -6.76
CA LEU A 444 -11.16 8.16 -7.87
C LEU A 444 -12.64 8.06 -7.48
N VAL A 445 -12.91 7.65 -6.25
CA VAL A 445 -14.25 7.51 -5.70
C VAL A 445 -14.38 8.34 -4.44
N VAL A 446 -15.46 9.13 -4.35
CA VAL A 446 -15.82 9.94 -3.18
C VAL A 446 -17.27 9.63 -2.83
N SER A 447 -17.54 9.27 -1.58
CA SER A 447 -18.92 9.13 -1.09
C SER A 447 -19.21 10.23 -0.05
N LYS A 448 -20.29 10.96 -0.24
CA LYS A 448 -20.82 11.92 0.73
C LYS A 448 -21.73 11.24 1.76
N VAL A 449 -22.27 10.08 1.41
CA VAL A 449 -23.23 9.30 2.22
C VAL A 449 -22.54 8.47 3.30
N LEU A 450 -21.36 7.96 3.02
CA LEU A 450 -20.69 6.99 3.89
C LEU A 450 -20.39 7.51 5.31
N PRO A 451 -19.88 8.75 5.49
CA PRO A 451 -19.58 9.25 6.83
C PRO A 451 -20.80 9.32 7.74
N GLU A 452 -21.92 9.84 7.24
CA GLU A 452 -23.17 10.00 7.99
C GLU A 452 -23.75 8.66 8.45
N ARG A 453 -23.85 7.70 7.54
CA ARG A 453 -24.34 6.34 7.88
C ARG A 453 -23.46 5.60 8.87
N MET A 454 -22.15 5.83 8.83
CA MET A 454 -21.22 5.20 9.76
C MET A 454 -21.32 5.80 11.17
N GLU A 455 -21.50 7.11 11.28
CA GLU A 455 -21.74 7.76 12.56
C GLU A 455 -23.04 7.27 13.21
N GLU A 456 -24.13 7.16 12.45
CA GLU A 456 -25.41 6.62 12.93
C GLU A 456 -25.26 5.18 13.43
N ARG A 457 -24.54 4.35 12.66
CA ARG A 457 -24.33 2.95 13.02
C ARG A 457 -23.45 2.79 14.26
N LEU A 458 -22.42 3.62 14.42
CA LEU A 458 -21.60 3.64 15.64
C LEU A 458 -22.43 4.07 16.87
N LYS A 459 -23.32 5.05 16.71
CA LYS A 459 -24.25 5.47 17.78
C LYS A 459 -25.20 4.33 18.18
N SER A 460 -25.74 3.59 17.20
CA SER A 460 -26.64 2.44 17.46
C SER A 460 -25.95 1.24 18.13
N LEU A 461 -24.61 1.15 18.04
CA LEU A 461 -23.82 0.08 18.64
C LEU A 461 -23.22 0.47 20.01
N GLY A 462 -23.33 1.74 20.40
CA GLY A 462 -22.82 2.30 21.67
C GLY A 462 -23.85 2.36 22.79
N GLY A 463 -25.09 1.90 22.56
CA GLY A 463 -26.15 1.76 23.55
C GLY A 463 -26.09 0.44 24.31
#